data_6555ffaed05f1c0cd5ad171b03f12403
#
_entry.id   6555ffaed05f1c0cd5ad171b03f12403
#
_cell.length_a   1.000
_cell.length_b   1.000
_cell.length_c   1.000
_cell.angle_alpha   90.00
_cell.angle_beta   90.00
_cell.angle_gamma   90.00
#
_symmetry.space_group_name_H-M   'P 1'
#
loop_
_entity.id
_entity.type
_entity.pdbx_description
1 polymer ?
#
loop_
_entity_poly.entity_id
_entity_poly.type
_entity_poly.pdbx_seq_one_letter_code
_entity_poly.pdbx_strand_id
1 'polypeptide(L)'
;MLVAGPCVLETDRTNLGIGEYLAELSQRLGLRVVYKASFDKANRSVPGAPRGPGLEPGLEALARVREKTGLPVLTDVHEPWQALRVAEVVDALQVPAFLCRQTDLLEAVGRAEKPVNIKKGQWVAPETMAGAVEKVRRSGAGEVAVTERGTFFGYGDLVVDMRNFARLREAAAAPVLFDVTHAVQRPGQGPGGTSGGDRQHVPALLFAAAAAGADGFFLETHPAPDTASSDGVTMWPLD
;
A
#
# COMPACT_ATOMS: atom_id res chain seq x y z
N MET A 1 -4.12 10.40 8.56
CA MET A 1 -4.78 9.19 8.02
C MET A 1 -3.82 8.02 8.10
N LEU A 2 -4.31 6.82 8.38
CA LEU A 2 -3.53 5.58 8.40
C LEU A 2 -4.16 4.58 7.40
N VAL A 3 -3.37 4.05 6.48
CA VAL A 3 -3.71 2.89 5.66
C VAL A 3 -2.99 1.70 6.27
N ALA A 4 -3.71 0.72 6.80
CA ALA A 4 -3.09 -0.40 7.51
C ALA A 4 -3.84 -1.73 7.28
N GLY A 5 -3.13 -2.84 7.45
CA GLY A 5 -3.67 -4.18 7.34
C GLY A 5 -2.59 -5.21 7.00
N PRO A 6 -2.93 -6.47 6.74
CA PRO A 6 -1.96 -7.47 6.33
C PRO A 6 -1.43 -7.18 4.93
N CYS A 7 -0.24 -7.65 4.62
CA CYS A 7 0.34 -7.52 3.28
C CYS A 7 -0.57 -8.15 2.22
N VAL A 8 -1.03 -9.36 2.48
CA VAL A 8 -1.93 -10.16 1.64
C VAL A 8 -3.04 -10.75 2.50
N LEU A 9 -4.22 -10.95 1.92
CA LEU A 9 -5.31 -11.63 2.59
C LEU A 9 -4.92 -13.08 2.93
N GLU A 10 -5.25 -13.48 4.15
CA GLU A 10 -5.01 -14.81 4.71
C GLU A 10 -6.34 -15.47 5.11
N THR A 11 -6.40 -16.09 6.28
CA THR A 11 -7.64 -16.65 6.80
C THR A 11 -8.61 -15.56 7.26
N ASP A 12 -9.92 -15.83 7.22
CA ASP A 12 -10.92 -14.90 7.75
C ASP A 12 -10.64 -14.51 9.20
N ARG A 13 -10.18 -15.44 10.02
CA ARG A 13 -9.79 -15.15 11.41
C ARG A 13 -8.70 -14.08 11.49
N THR A 14 -7.66 -14.20 10.67
CA THR A 14 -6.55 -13.23 10.62
C THR A 14 -7.05 -11.89 10.09
N ASN A 15 -7.76 -11.90 8.97
CA ASN A 15 -8.23 -10.69 8.29
C ASN A 15 -9.19 -9.88 9.18
N LEU A 16 -10.17 -10.56 9.79
CA LEU A 16 -11.14 -9.92 10.68
C LEU A 16 -10.48 -9.46 11.99
N GLY A 17 -9.61 -10.27 12.61
CA GLY A 17 -8.94 -9.89 13.85
C GLY A 17 -8.09 -8.62 13.68
N ILE A 18 -7.36 -8.49 12.55
CA ILE A 18 -6.61 -7.26 12.22
C ILE A 18 -7.60 -6.10 11.99
N GLY A 19 -8.66 -6.33 11.23
CA GLY A 19 -9.67 -5.30 10.95
C GLY A 19 -10.35 -4.77 12.21
N GLU A 20 -10.77 -5.65 13.12
CA GLU A 20 -11.42 -5.29 14.39
C GLU A 20 -10.47 -4.48 15.29
N TYR A 21 -9.22 -4.90 15.44
CA TYR A 21 -8.20 -4.15 16.18
C TYR A 21 -7.97 -2.76 15.59
N LEU A 22 -7.86 -2.64 14.26
CA LEU A 22 -7.70 -1.35 13.59
C LEU A 22 -8.93 -0.45 13.72
N ALA A 23 -10.13 -1.01 13.75
CA ALA A 23 -11.37 -0.26 13.99
C ALA A 23 -11.42 0.28 15.43
N GLU A 24 -11.06 -0.54 16.42
CA GLU A 24 -10.93 -0.10 17.80
C GLU A 24 -9.88 1.01 17.96
N LEU A 25 -8.72 0.84 17.33
CA LEU A 25 -7.65 1.86 17.33
C LEU A 25 -8.12 3.17 16.70
N SER A 26 -8.86 3.09 15.59
CA SER A 26 -9.46 4.24 14.90
C SER A 26 -10.38 5.03 15.84
N GLN A 27 -11.27 4.34 16.54
CA GLN A 27 -12.20 4.97 17.49
C GLN A 27 -11.48 5.56 18.70
N ARG A 28 -10.57 4.79 19.30
CA ARG A 28 -9.85 5.20 20.52
C ARG A 28 -8.97 6.43 20.31
N LEU A 29 -8.32 6.53 19.15
CA LEU A 29 -7.39 7.61 18.85
C LEU A 29 -7.97 8.73 17.96
N GLY A 30 -9.21 8.60 17.51
CA GLY A 30 -9.81 9.54 16.56
C GLY A 30 -9.08 9.58 15.21
N LEU A 31 -8.44 8.47 14.80
CA LEU A 31 -7.70 8.38 13.55
C LEU A 31 -8.59 7.87 12.42
N ARG A 32 -8.46 8.46 11.24
CA ARG A 32 -9.05 7.87 10.03
C ARG A 32 -8.18 6.70 9.58
N VAL A 33 -8.73 5.49 9.63
CA VAL A 33 -8.07 4.25 9.21
C VAL A 33 -8.77 3.70 7.98
N VAL A 34 -7.97 3.26 7.00
CA VAL A 34 -8.40 2.51 5.82
C VAL A 34 -7.75 1.13 5.93
N TYR A 35 -8.56 0.08 5.95
CA TYR A 35 -8.05 -1.29 5.94
C TYR A 35 -7.49 -1.64 4.56
N LYS A 36 -6.25 -2.14 4.50
CA LYS A 36 -5.60 -2.52 3.24
C LYS A 36 -5.13 -3.97 3.28
N ALA A 37 -5.49 -4.72 2.27
CA ALA A 37 -4.89 -6.02 1.99
C ALA A 37 -4.87 -6.31 0.48
N SER A 38 -3.85 -7.02 -0.02
CA SER A 38 -3.82 -7.49 -1.41
C SER A 38 -4.58 -8.82 -1.55
N PHE A 39 -5.35 -8.97 -2.61
CA PHE A 39 -5.93 -10.26 -2.99
C PHE A 39 -4.93 -11.15 -3.75
N ASP A 40 -3.91 -10.55 -4.34
CA ASP A 40 -2.87 -11.22 -5.10
C ASP A 40 -1.53 -10.47 -4.96
N LYS A 41 -0.45 -11.22 -4.82
CA LYS A 41 0.94 -10.73 -4.92
C LYS A 41 1.49 -11.10 -6.29
N ALA A 42 1.14 -10.31 -7.30
CA ALA A 42 1.43 -10.57 -8.71
C ALA A 42 2.94 -10.51 -9.08
N ASN A 43 3.78 -9.97 -8.18
CA ASN A 43 5.21 -9.69 -8.43
C ASN A 43 6.16 -10.56 -7.58
N ARG A 44 5.77 -11.78 -7.21
CA ARG A 44 6.65 -12.68 -6.45
C ARG A 44 7.96 -12.98 -7.17
N SER A 45 9.09 -12.83 -6.46
CA SER A 45 10.42 -13.13 -7.00
C SER A 45 10.68 -14.63 -7.12
N VAL A 46 10.08 -15.44 -6.25
CA VAL A 46 10.28 -16.90 -6.23
C VAL A 46 9.10 -17.57 -6.95
N PRO A 47 9.36 -18.36 -8.00
CA PRO A 47 8.33 -19.15 -8.67
C PRO A 47 7.61 -20.08 -7.68
N GLY A 48 6.29 -20.14 -7.77
CA GLY A 48 5.47 -20.97 -6.90
C GLY A 48 5.24 -20.42 -5.47
N ALA A 49 5.79 -19.26 -5.13
CA ALA A 49 5.49 -18.63 -3.84
C ALA A 49 3.99 -18.30 -3.70
N PRO A 50 3.43 -18.39 -2.49
CA PRO A 50 2.02 -18.07 -2.25
C PRO A 50 1.69 -16.65 -2.71
N ARG A 51 0.61 -16.50 -3.49
CA ARG A 51 0.19 -15.22 -4.05
C ARG A 51 -1.00 -14.60 -3.31
N GLY A 52 -1.74 -15.36 -2.57
CA GLY A 52 -2.99 -14.95 -1.93
C GLY A 52 -4.20 -15.71 -2.47
N PRO A 53 -5.42 -15.33 -2.06
CA PRO A 53 -6.65 -16.06 -2.40
C PRO A 53 -7.09 -15.89 -3.87
N GLY A 54 -6.57 -14.90 -4.58
CA GLY A 54 -7.04 -14.49 -5.90
C GLY A 54 -8.21 -13.50 -5.85
N LEU A 55 -8.67 -13.06 -7.03
CA LEU A 55 -9.57 -11.91 -7.14
C LEU A 55 -10.90 -12.12 -6.40
N GLU A 56 -11.71 -13.06 -6.83
CA GLU A 56 -13.08 -13.19 -6.29
C GLU A 56 -13.12 -13.56 -4.80
N PRO A 57 -12.38 -14.58 -4.32
CA PRO A 57 -12.34 -14.88 -2.89
C PRO A 57 -11.74 -13.71 -2.07
N GLY A 58 -10.80 -12.96 -2.66
CA GLY A 58 -10.22 -11.78 -2.02
C GLY A 58 -11.22 -10.64 -1.88
N LEU A 59 -12.03 -10.37 -2.89
CA LEU A 59 -13.09 -9.36 -2.83
C LEU A 59 -14.16 -9.73 -1.79
N GLU A 60 -14.54 -10.99 -1.71
CA GLU A 60 -15.46 -11.48 -0.66
C GLU A 60 -14.87 -11.27 0.75
N ALA A 61 -13.58 -11.56 0.95
CA ALA A 61 -12.90 -11.35 2.23
C ALA A 61 -12.86 -9.86 2.60
N LEU A 62 -12.55 -8.96 1.66
CA LEU A 62 -12.56 -7.51 1.87
C LEU A 62 -13.97 -7.00 2.19
N ALA A 63 -15.00 -7.49 1.50
CA ALA A 63 -16.39 -7.14 1.80
C ALA A 63 -16.77 -7.54 3.24
N ARG A 64 -16.38 -8.76 3.68
CA ARG A 64 -16.62 -9.21 5.06
C ARG A 64 -15.91 -8.33 6.09
N VAL A 65 -14.66 -7.94 5.85
CA VAL A 65 -13.95 -7.01 6.74
C VAL A 65 -14.68 -5.68 6.82
N ARG A 66 -15.06 -5.09 5.68
CA ARG A 66 -15.78 -3.82 5.64
C ARG A 66 -17.12 -3.89 6.39
N GLU A 67 -17.89 -4.93 6.17
CA GLU A 67 -19.18 -5.13 6.83
C GLU A 67 -19.04 -5.27 8.36
N LYS A 68 -18.05 -6.04 8.81
CA LYS A 68 -17.85 -6.33 10.24
C LYS A 68 -17.24 -5.16 11.02
N THR A 69 -16.34 -4.41 10.40
CA THR A 69 -15.55 -3.38 11.09
C THR A 69 -16.03 -1.96 10.82
N GLY A 70 -16.77 -1.73 9.75
CA GLY A 70 -17.15 -0.40 9.29
C GLY A 70 -15.98 0.40 8.71
N LEU A 71 -14.76 -0.16 8.64
CA LEU A 71 -13.62 0.52 8.02
C LEU A 71 -13.76 0.54 6.51
N PRO A 72 -13.41 1.65 5.83
CA PRO A 72 -13.23 1.63 4.40
C PRO A 72 -12.09 0.67 4.01
N VAL A 73 -12.22 0.00 2.87
CA VAL A 73 -11.25 -1.00 2.41
C VAL A 73 -10.56 -0.58 1.12
N LEU A 74 -9.28 -0.90 1.01
CA LEU A 74 -8.43 -0.63 -0.13
C LEU A 74 -7.69 -1.91 -0.55
N THR A 75 -7.60 -2.16 -1.86
CA THR A 75 -6.73 -3.20 -2.41
C THR A 75 -5.99 -2.72 -3.66
N ASP A 76 -4.88 -3.37 -3.97
CA ASP A 76 -4.13 -3.10 -5.19
C ASP A 76 -4.68 -3.90 -6.38
N VAL A 77 -4.58 -3.31 -7.57
CA VAL A 77 -4.93 -3.92 -8.86
C VAL A 77 -3.68 -4.00 -9.74
N HIS A 78 -3.60 -5.03 -10.57
CA HIS A 78 -2.40 -5.36 -11.35
C HIS A 78 -2.64 -5.31 -12.86
N GLU A 79 -3.88 -5.56 -13.28
CA GLU A 79 -4.32 -5.61 -14.66
C GLU A 79 -5.49 -4.61 -14.89
N PRO A 80 -5.56 -3.93 -16.04
CA PRO A 80 -6.61 -2.94 -16.30
C PRO A 80 -8.03 -3.46 -16.13
N TRP A 81 -8.30 -4.71 -16.52
CA TRP A 81 -9.62 -5.33 -16.43
C TRP A 81 -10.13 -5.55 -15.00
N GLN A 82 -9.21 -5.60 -14.02
CA GLN A 82 -9.57 -5.77 -12.61
C GLN A 82 -10.19 -4.51 -12.01
N ALA A 83 -9.85 -3.32 -12.51
CA ALA A 83 -10.16 -2.05 -11.86
C ALA A 83 -11.65 -1.86 -11.59
N LEU A 84 -12.50 -2.04 -12.60
CA LEU A 84 -13.94 -1.88 -12.46
C LEU A 84 -14.55 -2.94 -11.55
N ARG A 85 -14.13 -4.21 -11.70
CA ARG A 85 -14.64 -5.30 -10.85
C ARG A 85 -14.27 -5.10 -9.38
N VAL A 86 -13.04 -4.68 -9.10
CA VAL A 86 -12.58 -4.39 -7.74
C VAL A 86 -13.33 -3.19 -7.14
N ALA A 87 -13.57 -2.15 -7.93
CA ALA A 87 -14.28 -0.93 -7.50
C ALA A 87 -15.74 -1.16 -7.05
N GLU A 88 -16.37 -2.25 -7.49
CA GLU A 88 -17.72 -2.63 -7.00
C GLU A 88 -17.71 -2.97 -5.49
N VAL A 89 -16.58 -3.42 -4.96
CA VAL A 89 -16.46 -3.92 -3.59
C VAL A 89 -15.69 -2.98 -2.68
N VAL A 90 -14.58 -2.38 -3.18
CA VAL A 90 -13.70 -1.58 -2.34
C VAL A 90 -14.02 -0.09 -2.38
N ASP A 91 -13.54 0.65 -1.37
CA ASP A 91 -13.75 2.09 -1.26
C ASP A 91 -12.61 2.89 -1.92
N ALA A 92 -11.44 2.27 -2.13
CA ALA A 92 -10.30 2.87 -2.81
C ALA A 92 -9.47 1.82 -3.55
N LEU A 93 -8.81 2.22 -4.64
CA LEU A 93 -7.92 1.39 -5.43
C LEU A 93 -6.46 1.78 -5.20
N GLN A 94 -5.54 0.81 -5.31
CA GLN A 94 -4.12 1.09 -5.29
C GLN A 94 -3.42 0.60 -6.56
N VAL A 95 -2.54 1.45 -7.10
CA VAL A 95 -1.59 1.07 -8.14
C VAL A 95 -0.25 0.74 -7.49
N PRO A 96 0.26 -0.51 -7.62
CA PRO A 96 1.55 -0.91 -7.08
C PRO A 96 2.72 -0.10 -7.64
N ALA A 97 3.80 -0.02 -6.87
CA ALA A 97 4.97 0.79 -7.22
C ALA A 97 5.58 0.42 -8.59
N PHE A 98 5.69 -0.88 -8.89
CA PHE A 98 6.24 -1.34 -10.18
C PHE A 98 5.36 -0.97 -11.38
N LEU A 99 4.06 -0.73 -11.17
CA LEU A 99 3.08 -0.43 -12.20
C LEU A 99 2.71 1.07 -12.28
N CYS A 100 3.37 1.92 -11.50
CA CYS A 100 3.04 3.35 -11.38
C CYS A 100 3.14 4.17 -12.68
N ARG A 101 3.73 3.60 -13.74
CA ARG A 101 3.85 4.22 -15.06
C ARG A 101 3.02 3.56 -16.16
N GLN A 102 2.30 2.47 -15.85
CA GLN A 102 1.50 1.73 -16.83
C GLN A 102 0.24 2.52 -17.20
N THR A 103 0.23 3.10 -18.39
CA THR A 103 -0.84 4.01 -18.84
C THR A 103 -2.20 3.34 -18.77
N ASP A 104 -2.35 2.15 -19.36
CA ASP A 104 -3.63 1.46 -19.43
C ASP A 104 -4.20 1.14 -18.03
N LEU A 105 -3.33 0.79 -17.07
CA LEU A 105 -3.72 0.55 -15.68
C LEU A 105 -4.14 1.84 -14.98
N LEU A 106 -3.36 2.92 -15.14
CA LEU A 106 -3.67 4.24 -14.56
C LEU A 106 -5.01 4.78 -15.07
N GLU A 107 -5.27 4.64 -16.36
CA GLU A 107 -6.53 5.04 -16.96
C GLU A 107 -7.70 4.16 -16.50
N ALA A 108 -7.47 2.84 -16.36
CA ALA A 108 -8.50 1.91 -15.89
C ALA A 108 -8.92 2.22 -14.45
N VAL A 109 -7.97 2.48 -13.53
CA VAL A 109 -8.32 2.86 -12.15
C VAL A 109 -8.98 4.23 -12.09
N GLY A 110 -8.63 5.15 -13.00
CA GLY A 110 -9.31 6.44 -13.14
C GLY A 110 -10.78 6.28 -13.51
N ARG A 111 -11.07 5.43 -14.50
CA ARG A 111 -12.45 5.13 -14.95
C ARG A 111 -13.32 4.46 -13.90
N ALA A 112 -12.72 3.89 -12.85
CA ALA A 112 -13.46 3.31 -11.73
C ALA A 112 -14.08 4.35 -10.78
N GLU A 113 -13.74 5.63 -10.93
CA GLU A 113 -14.28 6.79 -10.18
C GLU A 113 -14.18 6.65 -8.65
N LYS A 114 -13.24 5.84 -8.17
CA LYS A 114 -12.91 5.69 -6.76
C LYS A 114 -11.65 6.48 -6.41
N PRO A 115 -11.42 6.81 -5.13
CA PRO A 115 -10.13 7.28 -4.67
C PRO A 115 -9.01 6.32 -5.08
N VAL A 116 -7.88 6.87 -5.56
CA VAL A 116 -6.74 6.08 -6.04
C VAL A 116 -5.48 6.44 -5.27
N ASN A 117 -4.81 5.44 -4.70
CA ASN A 117 -3.47 5.57 -4.16
C ASN A 117 -2.43 5.04 -5.15
N ILE A 118 -1.46 5.86 -5.56
CA ILE A 118 -0.39 5.45 -6.47
C ILE A 118 0.91 5.32 -5.68
N LYS A 119 1.46 4.11 -5.57
CA LYS A 119 2.78 3.90 -4.97
C LYS A 119 3.87 4.39 -5.92
N LYS A 120 4.76 5.28 -5.44
CA LYS A 120 5.91 5.73 -6.23
C LYS A 120 6.90 4.57 -6.45
N GLY A 121 7.29 4.34 -7.70
CA GLY A 121 8.35 3.37 -8.02
C GLY A 121 9.70 3.78 -7.41
N GLN A 122 10.51 2.79 -6.99
CA GLN A 122 11.79 3.01 -6.33
C GLN A 122 12.82 3.71 -7.21
N TRP A 123 12.66 3.65 -8.52
CA TRP A 123 13.53 4.29 -9.54
C TRP A 123 12.97 5.61 -10.08
N VAL A 124 11.75 5.97 -9.70
CA VAL A 124 11.03 7.12 -10.26
C VAL A 124 11.37 8.37 -9.48
N ALA A 125 11.74 9.45 -10.20
CA ALA A 125 11.88 10.76 -9.58
C ALA A 125 10.50 11.29 -9.13
N PRO A 126 10.43 12.03 -8.02
CA PRO A 126 9.16 12.57 -7.50
C PRO A 126 8.35 13.31 -8.55
N GLU A 127 8.99 14.12 -9.36
CA GLU A 127 8.36 14.97 -10.38
C GLU A 127 7.65 14.14 -11.48
N THR A 128 8.15 12.93 -11.75
CA THR A 128 7.54 12.03 -12.74
C THR A 128 6.15 11.55 -12.32
N MET A 129 5.85 11.57 -11.01
CA MET A 129 4.54 11.15 -10.50
C MET A 129 3.40 12.08 -10.92
N ALA A 130 3.70 13.32 -11.30
CA ALA A 130 2.71 14.25 -11.88
C ALA A 130 1.95 13.63 -13.07
N GLY A 131 2.69 13.01 -13.99
CA GLY A 131 2.08 12.37 -15.16
C GLY A 131 1.21 11.15 -14.82
N ALA A 132 1.57 10.39 -13.77
CA ALA A 132 0.74 9.28 -13.31
C ALA A 132 -0.59 9.77 -12.71
N VAL A 133 -0.52 10.78 -11.85
CA VAL A 133 -1.71 11.41 -11.24
C VAL A 133 -2.61 12.05 -12.30
N GLU A 134 -2.01 12.74 -13.27
CA GLU A 134 -2.76 13.37 -14.36
C GLU A 134 -3.56 12.35 -15.19
N LYS A 135 -2.96 11.20 -15.54
CA LYS A 135 -3.66 10.13 -16.26
C LYS A 135 -4.87 9.61 -15.48
N VAL A 136 -4.71 9.37 -14.19
CA VAL A 136 -5.80 8.89 -13.33
C VAL A 136 -6.92 9.92 -13.24
N ARG A 137 -6.59 11.21 -13.02
CA ARG A 137 -7.58 12.29 -12.92
C ARG A 137 -8.33 12.52 -14.22
N ARG A 138 -7.63 12.56 -15.36
CA ARG A 138 -8.25 12.72 -16.69
C ARG A 138 -9.19 11.58 -17.04
N SER A 139 -9.00 10.42 -16.45
CA SER A 139 -9.85 9.25 -16.68
C SER A 139 -11.06 9.17 -15.76
N GLY A 140 -11.22 10.08 -14.77
CA GLY A 140 -12.44 10.20 -13.96
C GLY A 140 -12.25 10.21 -12.44
N ALA A 141 -11.13 9.73 -11.91
CA ALA A 141 -10.92 9.73 -10.44
C ALA A 141 -10.77 11.16 -9.90
N GLY A 142 -11.64 11.54 -8.96
CA GLY A 142 -11.60 12.84 -8.29
C GLY A 142 -10.50 12.95 -7.24
N GLU A 143 -10.25 11.88 -6.50
CA GLU A 143 -9.31 11.84 -5.39
C GLU A 143 -8.12 10.94 -5.70
N VAL A 144 -6.92 11.50 -5.65
CA VAL A 144 -5.67 10.76 -5.89
C VAL A 144 -4.66 11.11 -4.82
N ALA A 145 -4.05 10.10 -4.20
CA ALA A 145 -2.90 10.23 -3.32
C ALA A 145 -1.67 9.56 -3.95
N VAL A 146 -0.48 10.03 -3.57
CA VAL A 146 0.79 9.40 -3.93
C VAL A 146 1.46 8.87 -2.68
N THR A 147 2.04 7.68 -2.73
CA THR A 147 2.75 7.10 -1.59
C THR A 147 4.24 6.98 -1.88
N GLU A 148 5.07 7.69 -1.09
CA GLU A 148 6.52 7.49 -1.03
C GLU A 148 6.83 6.17 -0.32
N ARG A 149 7.79 5.38 -0.84
CA ARG A 149 8.17 4.08 -0.29
C ARG A 149 9.67 3.75 -0.40
N GLY A 150 10.48 4.77 -0.58
CA GLY A 150 11.91 4.65 -0.73
C GLY A 150 12.37 4.54 -2.18
N THR A 151 13.65 4.77 -2.36
CA THR A 151 14.36 4.83 -3.64
C THR A 151 15.57 3.89 -3.59
N PHE A 152 15.92 3.26 -4.71
CA PHE A 152 17.14 2.47 -4.83
C PHE A 152 18.41 3.31 -4.57
N PHE A 153 19.54 2.66 -4.38
CA PHE A 153 20.90 3.19 -4.27
C PHE A 153 21.44 3.40 -2.84
N GLY A 154 20.85 2.77 -1.83
CA GLY A 154 21.30 2.85 -0.45
C GLY A 154 22.09 1.62 0.03
N TYR A 155 23.17 1.20 -0.63
CA TYR A 155 24.03 0.08 -0.16
C TYR A 155 23.25 -1.24 0.07
N GLY A 156 22.22 -1.50 -0.76
CA GLY A 156 21.30 -2.62 -0.60
C GLY A 156 20.03 -2.30 0.16
N ASP A 157 20.03 -1.19 0.90
CA ASP A 157 18.83 -0.60 1.51
C ASP A 157 18.11 0.31 0.52
N LEU A 158 16.84 0.58 0.79
CA LEU A 158 16.14 1.69 0.18
C LEU A 158 16.41 2.96 0.98
N VAL A 159 16.54 4.10 0.29
CA VAL A 159 16.72 5.40 0.92
C VAL A 159 15.44 6.21 0.80
N VAL A 160 15.01 6.82 1.90
CA VAL A 160 13.93 7.81 1.90
C VAL A 160 14.53 9.21 1.95
N ASP A 161 14.40 9.94 0.86
CA ASP A 161 14.70 11.36 0.84
C ASP A 161 13.51 12.14 1.41
N MET A 162 13.64 12.70 2.61
CA MET A 162 12.57 13.42 3.29
C MET A 162 12.09 14.66 2.51
N ARG A 163 12.89 15.20 1.61
CA ARG A 163 12.48 16.29 0.69
C ARG A 163 11.40 15.83 -0.30
N ASN A 164 11.25 14.51 -0.53
CA ASN A 164 10.29 13.98 -1.47
C ASN A 164 8.84 14.26 -1.06
N PHE A 165 8.54 14.46 0.23
CA PHE A 165 7.17 14.81 0.64
C PHE A 165 6.74 16.16 0.08
N ALA A 166 7.59 17.17 0.14
CA ALA A 166 7.34 18.47 -0.48
C ALA A 166 7.32 18.38 -2.01
N ARG A 167 8.33 17.73 -2.61
CA ARG A 167 8.49 17.60 -4.07
C ARG A 167 7.31 16.84 -4.72
N LEU A 168 6.86 15.74 -4.11
CA LEU A 168 5.70 14.97 -4.60
C LEU A 168 4.41 15.78 -4.49
N ARG A 169 4.23 16.48 -3.35
CA ARG A 169 3.03 17.31 -3.15
C ARG A 169 2.94 18.41 -4.18
N GLU A 170 4.04 19.10 -4.43
CA GLU A 170 4.12 20.16 -5.44
C GLU A 170 3.89 19.60 -6.85
N ALA A 171 4.62 18.56 -7.24
CA ALA A 171 4.58 18.02 -8.59
C ALA A 171 3.22 17.37 -8.92
N ALA A 172 2.64 16.60 -8.01
CA ALA A 172 1.41 15.86 -8.24
C ALA A 172 0.14 16.62 -7.83
N ALA A 173 0.27 17.74 -7.10
CA ALA A 173 -0.84 18.47 -6.48
C ALA A 173 -1.80 17.51 -5.75
N ALA A 174 -1.24 16.57 -4.96
CA ALA A 174 -1.95 15.48 -4.30
C ALA A 174 -1.40 15.25 -2.89
N PRO A 175 -2.21 14.72 -1.95
CA PRO A 175 -1.70 14.24 -0.67
C PRO A 175 -0.60 13.19 -0.84
N VAL A 176 0.40 13.24 0.05
CA VAL A 176 1.55 12.33 0.03
C VAL A 176 1.54 11.47 1.28
N LEU A 177 1.34 10.17 1.08
CA LEU A 177 1.46 9.17 2.14
C LEU A 177 2.89 8.64 2.21
N PHE A 178 3.25 8.12 3.36
CA PHE A 178 4.51 7.41 3.55
C PHE A 178 4.28 5.93 3.87
N ASP A 179 4.79 5.06 3.02
CA ASP A 179 4.83 3.63 3.25
C ASP A 179 6.10 3.26 4.02
N VAL A 180 5.97 3.19 5.33
CA VAL A 180 7.09 2.92 6.21
C VAL A 180 7.51 1.44 6.19
N THR A 181 6.57 0.53 5.94
CA THR A 181 6.83 -0.92 5.88
C THR A 181 7.74 -1.28 4.71
N HIS A 182 7.42 -0.78 3.53
CA HIS A 182 8.21 -1.08 2.35
C HIS A 182 9.47 -0.21 2.22
N ALA A 183 9.55 0.91 2.93
CA ALA A 183 10.76 1.75 2.95
C ALA A 183 11.95 1.09 3.66
N VAL A 184 11.70 0.14 4.56
CA VAL A 184 12.76 -0.62 5.25
C VAL A 184 13.07 -1.98 4.61
N GLN A 185 12.54 -2.25 3.41
CA GLN A 185 12.90 -3.44 2.64
C GLN A 185 14.35 -3.38 2.15
N ARG A 186 14.95 -4.56 2.03
CA ARG A 186 16.22 -4.84 1.34
C ARG A 186 15.94 -5.74 0.14
N PRO A 187 15.64 -5.18 -1.03
CA PRO A 187 15.25 -5.96 -2.19
C PRO A 187 16.31 -6.99 -2.61
N GLY A 188 15.90 -8.24 -2.76
CA GLY A 188 16.79 -9.34 -3.18
C GLY A 188 17.75 -9.88 -2.10
N GLN A 189 17.71 -9.36 -0.87
CA GLN A 189 18.63 -9.78 0.20
C GLN A 189 18.02 -10.81 1.17
N GLY A 190 16.79 -11.21 0.94
CA GLY A 190 16.15 -12.28 1.70
C GLY A 190 16.48 -13.67 1.13
N PRO A 191 16.12 -14.75 1.85
CA PRO A 191 16.31 -16.12 1.39
C PRO A 191 15.69 -16.35 0.01
N GLY A 192 16.43 -17.00 -0.89
CA GLY A 192 15.96 -17.29 -2.26
C GLY A 192 15.77 -16.04 -3.14
N GLY A 193 16.35 -14.89 -2.80
CA GLY A 193 16.20 -13.65 -3.56
C GLY A 193 14.90 -12.88 -3.25
N THR A 194 14.22 -13.22 -2.17
CA THR A 194 13.09 -12.46 -1.66
C THR A 194 13.54 -11.11 -1.07
N SER A 195 12.62 -10.23 -0.73
CA SER A 195 12.93 -9.01 0.00
C SER A 195 13.31 -9.36 1.45
N GLY A 196 14.51 -8.97 1.87
CA GLY A 196 14.86 -8.80 3.26
C GLY A 196 14.32 -7.48 3.79
N GLY A 197 14.68 -7.13 5.01
CA GLY A 197 14.30 -5.84 5.60
C GLY A 197 14.75 -5.71 7.06
N ASP A 198 14.61 -4.49 7.57
CA ASP A 198 15.01 -4.16 8.92
C ASP A 198 13.93 -3.33 9.63
N ARG A 199 13.00 -4.02 10.26
CA ARG A 199 11.83 -3.48 10.98
C ARG A 199 12.23 -2.45 12.06
N GLN A 200 13.42 -2.56 12.68
CA GLN A 200 13.86 -1.65 13.74
C GLN A 200 13.92 -0.18 13.29
N HIS A 201 14.03 0.10 12.00
CA HIS A 201 14.10 1.46 11.48
C HIS A 201 12.73 2.10 11.21
N VAL A 202 11.63 1.34 11.32
CA VAL A 202 10.26 1.84 11.11
C VAL A 202 9.95 3.05 11.99
N PRO A 203 10.19 3.07 13.32
CA PRO A 203 9.86 4.22 14.14
C PRO A 203 10.63 5.50 13.73
N ALA A 204 11.93 5.37 13.47
CA ALA A 204 12.77 6.51 13.11
C ALA A 204 12.29 7.15 11.79
N LEU A 205 12.02 6.34 10.76
CA LEU A 205 11.52 6.82 9.47
C LEU A 205 10.12 7.40 9.57
N LEU A 206 9.24 6.80 10.37
CA LEU A 206 7.89 7.31 10.60
C LEU A 206 7.91 8.71 11.20
N PHE A 207 8.69 8.91 12.27
CA PHE A 207 8.82 10.23 12.92
C PHE A 207 9.47 11.26 11.99
N ALA A 208 10.50 10.87 11.23
CA ALA A 208 11.13 11.76 10.26
C ALA A 208 10.15 12.17 9.16
N ALA A 209 9.35 11.25 8.62
CA ALA A 209 8.35 11.54 7.60
C ALA A 209 7.20 12.42 8.15
N ALA A 210 6.78 12.20 9.40
CA ALA A 210 5.81 13.06 10.06
C ALA A 210 6.33 14.50 10.18
N ALA A 211 7.59 14.67 10.61
CA ALA A 211 8.23 15.98 10.70
C ALA A 211 8.44 16.63 9.31
N ALA A 212 8.68 15.82 8.27
CA ALA A 212 8.81 16.30 6.89
C ALA A 212 7.44 16.59 6.22
N GLY A 213 6.34 16.39 6.92
CA GLY A 213 4.99 16.76 6.46
C GLY A 213 4.28 15.69 5.64
N ALA A 214 4.48 14.40 5.88
CA ALA A 214 3.64 13.36 5.31
C ALA A 214 2.16 13.56 5.72
N ASP A 215 1.22 13.43 4.77
CA ASP A 215 -0.22 13.63 5.01
C ASP A 215 -0.88 12.39 5.65
N GLY A 216 -0.19 11.27 5.64
CA GLY A 216 -0.62 10.02 6.26
C GLY A 216 0.41 8.92 6.11
N PHE A 217 0.12 7.78 6.70
CA PHE A 217 1.03 6.64 6.73
C PHE A 217 0.37 5.40 6.14
N PHE A 218 1.21 4.58 5.54
CA PHE A 218 0.89 3.22 5.11
C PHE A 218 1.75 2.26 5.93
N LEU A 219 1.11 1.30 6.60
CA LEU A 219 1.77 0.35 7.49
C LEU A 219 1.15 -1.04 7.34
N GLU A 220 1.96 -2.02 6.97
CA GLU A 220 1.52 -3.41 7.03
C GLU A 220 1.73 -3.97 8.45
N THR A 221 0.73 -4.71 8.94
CA THR A 221 0.72 -5.22 10.30
C THR A 221 0.12 -6.63 10.37
N HIS A 222 0.60 -7.41 11.33
CA HIS A 222 0.15 -8.78 11.54
C HIS A 222 0.31 -9.17 13.01
N PRO A 223 -0.60 -9.97 13.62
CA PRO A 223 -0.48 -10.41 15.02
C PRO A 223 0.78 -11.25 15.28
N ALA A 224 1.29 -11.92 14.26
CA ALA A 224 2.53 -12.70 14.31
C ALA A 224 3.32 -12.51 12.99
N PRO A 225 4.03 -11.39 12.80
CA PRO A 225 4.67 -11.04 11.53
C PRO A 225 5.56 -12.14 10.93
N ASP A 226 6.28 -12.85 11.80
CA ASP A 226 7.22 -13.89 11.36
C ASP A 226 6.52 -15.12 10.74
N THR A 227 5.20 -15.25 10.90
CA THR A 227 4.39 -16.31 10.30
C THR A 227 3.54 -15.81 9.13
N ALA A 228 3.59 -14.53 8.82
CA ALA A 228 2.82 -13.92 7.74
C ALA A 228 3.21 -14.49 6.36
N SER A 229 2.23 -14.60 5.48
CA SER A 229 2.41 -15.15 4.13
C SER A 229 3.26 -14.26 3.20
N SER A 230 3.48 -12.99 3.57
CA SER A 230 4.26 -12.01 2.80
C SER A 230 4.85 -10.94 3.72
N ASP A 231 6.03 -10.42 3.36
CA ASP A 231 6.71 -9.26 3.97
C ASP A 231 6.86 -9.29 5.50
N GLY A 232 6.81 -10.47 6.12
CA GLY A 232 6.87 -10.65 7.58
C GLY A 232 8.06 -9.96 8.25
N VAL A 233 9.20 -9.86 7.57
CA VAL A 233 10.42 -9.22 8.11
C VAL A 233 10.30 -7.70 8.27
N THR A 234 9.39 -7.06 7.55
CA THR A 234 9.18 -5.60 7.58
C THR A 234 7.84 -5.19 8.19
N MET A 235 6.89 -6.12 8.33
CA MET A 235 5.61 -5.84 8.97
C MET A 235 5.78 -5.42 10.42
N TRP A 236 4.97 -4.47 10.86
CA TRP A 236 4.90 -4.07 12.26
C TRP A 236 3.98 -5.04 13.05
N PRO A 237 4.35 -5.47 14.27
CA PRO A 237 3.43 -6.20 15.14
C PRO A 237 2.13 -5.42 15.34
N LEU A 238 1.01 -6.13 15.47
CA LEU A 238 -0.31 -5.52 15.61
C LEU A 238 -0.51 -4.89 17.00
N ASP A 239 0.15 -5.43 18.02
CA ASP A 239 0.11 -5.07 19.45
C ASP A 239 1.39 -4.36 19.93
#